data_71791f8f2bff9e2071750685eec0b75c
#
_entry.id   71791f8f2bff9e2071750685eec0b75c
#
_cell.length_a   1.000
_cell.length_b   1.000
_cell.length_c   1.000
_cell.angle_alpha   90.00
_cell.angle_beta   90.00
_cell.angle_gamma   90.00
#
_symmetry.space_group_name_H-M   'P 1'
#
loop_
_entity.id
_entity.type
_entity.pdbx_description
1 polymer ?
#
loop_
_entity_poly.entity_id
_entity_poly.type
_entity_poly.pdbx_seq_one_letter_code
_entity_poly.pdbx_strand_id
1 'polypeptide(L)'
;MIYVKTALPGCGKTKWLLKRAYEAAHSGKYKTIVYYGAPDTYVRFCDKYLATFGEVPHITMDSSTDIMNPSCVLIDDIFNNIDIRKAQFWISAVTDSYITINGETTCNCKKNKETTDVPTQLSIFDN
;
A
#
# COMPACT_ATOMS: atom_id res chain seq x y z
N MET A 1 7.91 7.57 -6.71
CA MET A 1 7.33 6.57 -7.63
C MET A 1 6.02 6.04 -7.05
N ILE A 2 5.06 5.82 -7.90
CA ILE A 2 3.76 5.30 -7.47
C ILE A 2 3.55 3.94 -8.12
N TYR A 3 3.33 2.93 -7.29
CA TYR A 3 3.08 1.55 -7.75
C TYR A 3 1.66 1.18 -7.39
N VAL A 4 0.90 0.69 -8.36
CA VAL A 4 -0.53 0.45 -8.19
C VAL A 4 -0.90 -0.97 -8.59
N LYS A 5 -1.73 -1.59 -7.78
CA LYS A 5 -2.37 -2.87 -8.10
C LYS A 5 -3.87 -2.66 -8.14
N THR A 6 -4.46 -2.93 -9.29
CA THR A 6 -5.90 -2.81 -9.47
C THR A 6 -6.49 -4.21 -9.65
N ALA A 7 -7.50 -4.52 -8.86
CA ALA A 7 -8.16 -5.82 -8.97
C ALA A 7 -9.51 -5.76 -8.27
N LEU A 8 -10.36 -6.72 -8.58
CA LEU A 8 -11.64 -6.86 -7.89
C LEU A 8 -11.41 -7.32 -6.46
N PRO A 9 -12.37 -7.09 -5.56
CA PRO A 9 -12.27 -7.58 -4.19
C PRO A 9 -12.01 -9.08 -4.18
N GLY A 10 -11.13 -9.51 -3.30
CA GLY A 10 -10.79 -10.92 -3.19
C GLY A 10 -9.78 -11.42 -4.21
N CYS A 11 -9.25 -10.56 -5.04
CA CYS A 11 -8.31 -10.96 -6.09
C CYS A 11 -6.86 -10.63 -5.76
N GLY A 12 -6.49 -10.66 -4.50
CA GLY A 12 -5.10 -10.61 -4.10
C GLY A 12 -4.49 -9.25 -3.89
N LYS A 13 -5.31 -8.19 -3.76
CA LYS A 13 -4.78 -6.85 -3.54
C LYS A 13 -4.01 -6.75 -2.23
N THR A 14 -4.60 -7.21 -1.15
CA THR A 14 -3.94 -7.15 0.15
C THR A 14 -2.69 -8.01 0.16
N LYS A 15 -2.74 -9.16 -0.47
CA LYS A 15 -1.59 -10.04 -0.57
C LYS A 15 -0.44 -9.37 -1.33
N TRP A 16 -0.76 -8.67 -2.40
CA TRP A 16 0.24 -7.91 -3.14
C TRP A 16 0.86 -6.83 -2.25
N LEU A 17 0.02 -6.10 -1.52
CA LEU A 17 0.50 -5.03 -0.65
C LEU A 17 1.36 -5.57 0.48
N LEU A 18 0.97 -6.71 1.06
CA LEU A 18 1.78 -7.38 2.07
C LEU A 18 3.16 -7.73 1.54
N LYS A 19 3.23 -8.26 0.34
CA LYS A 19 4.50 -8.61 -0.27
C LYS A 19 5.36 -7.38 -0.50
N ARG A 20 4.75 -6.28 -0.96
CA ARG A 20 5.50 -5.04 -1.14
C ARG A 20 6.00 -4.49 0.19
N ALA A 21 5.18 -4.59 1.23
CA ALA A 21 5.59 -4.16 2.56
C ALA A 21 6.78 -4.97 3.08
N TYR A 22 6.73 -6.28 2.88
CA TYR A 22 7.82 -7.15 3.29
C TYR A 22 9.12 -6.81 2.55
N GLU A 23 9.02 -6.63 1.25
CA GLU A 23 10.19 -6.26 0.46
C GLU A 23 10.74 -4.91 0.88
N ALA A 24 9.86 -3.95 1.15
CA ALA A 24 10.29 -2.64 1.61
C ALA A 24 11.01 -2.72 2.95
N ALA A 25 10.48 -3.53 3.86
CA ALA A 25 11.07 -3.67 5.20
C ALA A 25 12.45 -4.33 5.14
N HIS A 26 12.66 -5.22 4.17
CA HIS A 26 13.90 -5.97 4.09
C HIS A 26 14.91 -5.40 3.10
N SER A 27 14.52 -4.38 2.34
CA SER A 27 15.41 -3.82 1.34
C SER A 27 16.48 -2.91 1.91
N GLY A 28 16.26 -2.39 3.10
CA GLY A 28 17.12 -1.36 3.66
C GLY A 28 16.99 -0.01 2.98
N LYS A 29 16.03 0.12 2.07
CA LYS A 29 15.87 1.31 1.26
C LYS A 29 15.17 2.45 1.98
N TYR A 30 14.27 2.11 2.91
CA TYR A 30 13.42 3.11 3.54
C TYR A 30 13.72 3.28 5.01
N LYS A 31 13.72 4.52 5.47
CA LYS A 31 13.82 4.82 6.90
C LYS A 31 12.47 4.78 7.58
N THR A 32 11.41 5.05 6.84
CA THR A 32 10.06 5.06 7.39
C THR A 32 9.12 4.35 6.42
N ILE A 33 8.31 3.45 6.94
CA ILE A 33 7.26 2.77 6.19
C ILE A 33 5.96 3.08 6.90
N VAL A 34 5.04 3.73 6.20
CA VAL A 34 3.78 4.21 6.78
C VAL A 34 2.61 3.46 6.16
N TYR A 35 1.64 3.09 6.99
CA TYR A 35 0.36 2.56 6.51
C TYR A 35 -0.68 3.65 6.70
N TYR A 36 -1.34 4.05 5.62
CA TYR A 36 -2.41 5.02 5.68
C TYR A 36 -3.74 4.33 5.49
N GLY A 37 -4.58 4.36 6.52
CA GLY A 37 -5.88 3.73 6.52
C GLY A 37 -6.50 3.78 7.89
N ALA A 38 -7.64 3.13 8.03
CA ALA A 38 -8.34 3.08 9.32
C ALA A 38 -7.55 2.23 10.32
N PRO A 39 -7.65 2.53 11.63
CA PRO A 39 -6.89 1.80 12.63
C PRO A 39 -7.16 0.30 12.63
N ASP A 40 -8.41 -0.11 12.46
CA ASP A 40 -8.76 -1.52 12.44
C ASP A 40 -8.19 -2.22 11.19
N THR A 41 -8.13 -1.53 10.09
CA THR A 41 -7.52 -2.06 8.87
C THR A 41 -6.02 -2.22 9.04
N TYR A 42 -5.41 -1.27 9.72
CA TYR A 42 -3.98 -1.35 10.03
C TYR A 42 -3.68 -2.57 10.90
N VAL A 43 -4.48 -2.79 11.94
CA VAL A 43 -4.27 -3.94 12.82
C VAL A 43 -4.40 -5.25 12.05
N ARG A 44 -5.43 -5.35 11.19
CA ARG A 44 -5.60 -6.55 10.37
C ARG A 44 -4.46 -6.76 9.40
N PHE A 45 -3.94 -5.68 8.84
CA PHE A 45 -2.80 -5.77 7.95
C PHE A 45 -1.57 -6.30 8.69
N CYS A 46 -1.31 -5.79 9.87
CA CYS A 46 -0.20 -6.25 10.70
C CYS A 46 -0.35 -7.70 11.10
N ASP A 47 -1.57 -8.12 11.46
CA ASP A 47 -1.83 -9.52 11.82
C ASP A 47 -1.57 -10.45 10.63
N LYS A 48 -1.99 -10.05 9.45
CA LYS A 48 -1.75 -10.83 8.25
C LYS A 48 -0.27 -10.87 7.90
N TYR A 49 0.42 -9.78 8.12
CA TYR A 49 1.86 -9.72 7.89
C TYR A 49 2.57 -10.73 8.80
N LEU A 50 2.24 -10.71 10.08
CA LEU A 50 2.83 -11.66 11.02
C LEU A 50 2.51 -13.09 10.64
N ALA A 51 1.27 -13.37 10.28
CA ALA A 51 0.85 -14.71 9.89
C ALA A 51 1.54 -15.19 8.63
N THR A 52 1.81 -14.29 7.70
CA THR A 52 2.39 -14.66 6.41
C THR A 52 3.90 -14.81 6.47
N PHE A 53 4.56 -13.91 7.16
CA PHE A 53 6.02 -13.84 7.13
C PHE A 53 6.69 -14.24 8.42
N GLY A 54 5.94 -14.44 9.49
CA GLY A 54 6.50 -14.90 10.76
C GLY A 54 7.28 -13.84 11.53
N GLU A 55 7.10 -12.57 11.19
CA GLU A 55 7.80 -11.50 11.88
C GLU A 55 6.89 -10.30 12.06
N VAL A 56 7.19 -9.48 13.04
CA VAL A 56 6.42 -8.27 13.34
C VAL A 56 6.77 -7.20 12.32
N PRO A 57 5.77 -6.56 11.71
CA PRO A 57 6.06 -5.52 10.71
C PRO A 57 6.60 -4.26 11.38
N HIS A 58 7.57 -3.64 10.73
CA HIS A 58 8.09 -2.34 11.15
C HIS A 58 7.40 -1.26 10.34
N ILE A 59 6.12 -1.11 10.57
CA ILE A 59 5.25 -0.21 9.82
C ILE A 59 4.51 0.65 10.82
N THR A 60 4.49 1.96 10.61
CA THR A 60 3.81 2.88 11.51
C THR A 60 2.50 3.37 10.90
N MET A 61 1.54 3.68 11.75
CA MET A 61 0.33 4.34 11.28
C MET A 61 0.62 5.80 10.96
N ASP A 62 -0.21 6.34 10.09
CA ASP A 62 -0.06 7.71 9.62
C ASP A 62 -0.18 8.75 10.72
N SER A 63 -0.87 8.42 11.80
CA SER A 63 -1.14 9.39 12.86
C SER A 63 0.07 9.75 13.70
N SER A 64 1.17 9.03 13.58
CA SER A 64 2.25 9.14 14.56
C SER A 64 3.51 9.78 14.01
N THR A 65 3.47 10.67 13.00
CA THR A 65 4.65 10.61 12.22
C THR A 65 5.42 11.81 11.87
N ASP A 66 6.67 11.69 12.18
CA ASP A 66 7.71 12.39 11.46
C ASP A 66 8.20 11.47 10.35
N ILE A 67 8.03 11.88 9.12
CA ILE A 67 8.50 11.11 7.98
C ILE A 67 9.99 11.37 7.77
N MET A 68 10.76 10.33 7.82
CA MET A 68 12.17 10.43 7.49
C MET A 68 12.39 9.75 6.14
N ASN A 69 12.74 10.53 5.15
CA ASN A 69 13.04 10.00 3.83
C ASN A 69 14.41 9.36 3.79
N PRO A 70 14.61 8.33 2.99
CA PRO A 70 13.64 7.72 2.07
C PRO A 70 12.53 7.00 2.83
N SER A 71 11.31 7.13 2.32
CA SER A 71 10.14 6.56 2.99
C SER A 71 9.17 6.03 1.95
N CYS A 72 8.23 5.19 2.41
CA CYS A 72 7.15 4.76 1.54
C CYS A 72 5.83 4.73 2.31
N VAL A 73 4.73 4.80 1.58
CA VAL A 73 3.41 4.69 2.15
C VAL A 73 2.67 3.52 1.51
N LEU A 74 1.91 2.80 2.33
CA LEU A 74 1.08 1.68 1.90
C LEU A 74 -0.37 2.11 2.06
N ILE A 75 -1.14 2.04 0.98
CA ILE A 75 -2.55 2.42 1.01
C ILE A 75 -3.37 1.31 0.38
N ASP A 76 -4.22 0.66 1.18
CA ASP A 76 -5.05 -0.42 0.70
C ASP A 76 -6.45 0.12 0.40
N ASP A 77 -6.97 -0.18 -0.78
CA ASP A 77 -8.29 0.26 -1.24
C ASP A 77 -8.44 1.78 -1.15
N ILE A 78 -7.67 2.49 -1.95
CA ILE A 78 -7.54 3.94 -1.83
C ILE A 78 -8.86 4.72 -1.91
N PHE A 79 -9.89 4.14 -2.51
CA PHE A 79 -11.19 4.82 -2.61
C PHE A 79 -12.18 4.38 -1.56
N ASN A 80 -11.77 3.55 -0.61
CA ASN A 80 -12.67 2.99 0.38
C ASN A 80 -12.41 3.60 1.75
N ASN A 81 -13.29 4.51 2.17
CA ASN A 81 -13.21 5.13 3.50
C ASN A 81 -11.89 5.84 3.79
N ILE A 82 -11.28 6.38 2.76
CA ILE A 82 -10.02 7.09 2.89
C ILE A 82 -10.20 8.51 2.42
N ASP A 83 -9.65 9.44 3.16
CA ASP A 83 -9.63 10.84 2.75
C ASP A 83 -8.61 10.99 1.63
N ILE A 84 -9.09 11.25 0.44
CA ILE A 84 -8.26 11.34 -0.76
C ILE A 84 -7.24 12.47 -0.64
N ARG A 85 -7.59 13.57 0.01
CA ARG A 85 -6.65 14.69 0.16
C ARG A 85 -5.47 14.30 1.04
N LYS A 86 -5.72 13.57 2.11
CA LYS A 86 -4.64 13.06 2.94
C LYS A 86 -3.82 12.03 2.22
N ALA A 87 -4.46 11.19 1.42
CA ALA A 87 -3.74 10.22 0.61
C ALA A 87 -2.80 10.93 -0.36
N GLN A 88 -3.26 11.99 -1.00
CA GLN A 88 -2.42 12.78 -1.90
C GLN A 88 -1.24 13.41 -1.15
N PHE A 89 -1.50 13.91 0.05
CA PHE A 89 -0.44 14.46 0.88
C PHE A 89 0.64 13.42 1.15
N TRP A 90 0.22 12.22 1.58
CA TRP A 90 1.18 11.15 1.86
C TRP A 90 1.98 10.77 0.63
N ILE A 91 1.31 10.62 -0.51
CA ILE A 91 1.97 10.23 -1.75
C ILE A 91 3.02 11.26 -2.15
N SER A 92 2.75 12.54 -1.95
CA SER A 92 3.71 13.57 -2.30
C SER A 92 4.84 13.70 -1.27
N ALA A 93 4.60 13.29 -0.04
CA ALA A 93 5.57 13.44 1.04
C ALA A 93 6.60 12.30 1.10
N VAL A 94 6.28 11.15 0.53
CA VAL A 94 7.14 9.96 0.60
C VAL A 94 7.91 9.75 -0.69
N THR A 95 8.93 8.90 -0.62
CA THR A 95 9.72 8.58 -1.80
C THR A 95 8.96 7.67 -2.75
N ASP A 96 8.31 6.63 -2.23
CA ASP A 96 7.55 5.68 -3.03
C ASP A 96 6.20 5.41 -2.39
N SER A 97 5.21 5.09 -3.23
CA SER A 97 3.86 4.77 -2.76
C SER A 97 3.42 3.45 -3.36
N TYR A 98 2.83 2.60 -2.53
CA TYR A 98 2.26 1.31 -2.95
C TYR A 98 0.78 1.34 -2.64
N ILE A 99 -0.04 1.28 -3.69
CA ILE A 99 -1.46 1.57 -3.59
C ILE A 99 -2.26 0.45 -4.22
N THR A 100 -3.34 0.04 -3.57
CA THR A 100 -4.28 -0.89 -4.21
C THR A 100 -5.59 -0.16 -4.50
N ILE A 101 -6.24 -0.59 -5.57
CA ILE A 101 -7.50 -0.01 -6.02
C ILE A 101 -8.47 -1.14 -6.34
N ASN A 102 -9.70 -1.01 -5.86
CA ASN A 102 -10.77 -1.88 -6.30
C ASN A 102 -11.13 -1.46 -7.73
N GLY A 103 -10.78 -2.30 -8.68
CA GLY A 103 -11.05 -2.03 -10.07
C GLY A 103 -12.21 -2.85 -10.57
N GLU A 104 -12.73 -2.45 -11.71
CA GLU A 104 -13.81 -3.20 -12.35
C GLU A 104 -13.29 -4.10 -13.44
N THR A 105 -12.00 -4.23 -13.54
CA THR A 105 -11.46 -5.12 -14.53
C THR A 105 -11.88 -6.52 -14.19
N THR A 106 -12.12 -7.31 -15.19
CA THR A 106 -12.43 -8.71 -14.99
C THR A 106 -11.25 -9.33 -14.29
N CYS A 107 -11.45 -9.70 -13.07
CA CYS A 107 -10.40 -10.35 -12.33
C CYS A 107 -10.48 -11.83 -12.57
N ASN A 108 -9.39 -12.39 -13.00
CA ASN A 108 -9.26 -13.82 -13.00
C ASN A 108 -8.17 -14.16 -12.00
N CYS A 109 -8.60 -14.41 -10.80
CA CYS A 109 -7.66 -14.61 -9.72
C CYS A 109 -6.77 -15.80 -9.93
N LYS A 110 -7.21 -16.77 -10.72
CA LYS A 110 -6.39 -17.93 -11.01
C LYS A 110 -5.27 -17.62 -11.96
N LYS A 111 -5.47 -16.62 -12.76
CA LYS A 111 -4.44 -16.18 -13.68
C LYS A 111 -3.78 -14.95 -13.19
N ASN A 112 -3.90 -14.72 -11.94
CA ASN A 112 -3.46 -13.50 -11.36
C ASN A 112 -2.05 -13.23 -11.76
N LYS A 113 -1.91 -12.41 -12.72
CA LYS A 113 -0.63 -11.97 -13.11
C LYS A 113 -0.32 -10.83 -12.25
N GLU A 114 0.79 -10.91 -11.73
CA GLU A 114 1.35 -9.79 -11.10
C GLU A 114 1.54 -8.79 -12.16
N THR A 115 0.61 -8.01 -12.33
CA THR A 115 0.88 -6.99 -13.21
C THR A 115 1.60 -5.96 -12.51
N THR A 116 2.46 -5.44 -12.79
CA THR A 116 2.82 -4.10 -12.74
C THR A 116 3.22 -3.63 -11.44
N ASP A 117 4.40 -3.77 -11.21
CA ASP A 117 5.10 -2.86 -10.36
C ASP A 117 5.59 -1.68 -11.17
N VAL A 118 4.80 -1.27 -12.11
CA VAL A 118 5.20 -0.17 -12.97
C VAL A 118 4.72 1.11 -12.37
N PRO A 119 5.52 2.15 -12.30
CA PRO A 119 5.06 3.43 -11.82
C PRO A 119 3.92 3.93 -12.67
N THR A 120 2.86 4.36 -12.03
CA THR A 120 1.67 4.83 -12.71
C THR A 120 1.27 6.16 -12.13
N GLN A 121 0.93 7.08 -13.01
CA GLN A 121 0.34 8.32 -12.57
C GLN A 121 -1.15 8.17 -12.64
N LEU A 122 -1.80 8.25 -11.50
CA LEU A 122 -3.23 8.05 -11.42
C LEU A 122 -3.94 9.34 -11.71
N SER A 123 -4.98 9.27 -12.52
CA SER A 123 -5.76 10.44 -12.85
C SER A 123 -6.46 11.05 -11.64
N ILE A 124 -6.68 10.26 -10.59
CA ILE A 124 -7.31 10.80 -9.39
C ILE A 124 -6.48 11.90 -8.73
N PHE A 125 -5.22 12.00 -9.09
CA PHE A 125 -4.34 13.01 -8.52
C PHE A 125 -4.09 14.16 -9.48
N ASP A 126 -4.76 14.15 -10.59
CA ASP A 126 -4.58 15.17 -11.61
C ASP A 126 -5.66 16.23 -11.50
N ASN A 127 -5.71 16.91 -10.45
CA ASN A 127 -6.66 18.02 -10.35
C ASN A 127 -5.98 19.24 -9.85
#